data_392403b7bcbab819bc6fa5b37aab489f
#
_entry.id   392403b7bcbab819bc6fa5b37aab489f
#
_cell.length_a   1.000
_cell.length_b   1.000
_cell.length_c   1.000
_cell.angle_alpha   90.00
_cell.angle_beta   90.00
_cell.angle_gamma   90.00
#
_symmetry.space_group_name_H-M   'P 1'
#
loop_
_entity.id
_entity.type
_entity.pdbx_description
1 polymer ?
#
loop_
_entity_poly.entity_id
_entity_poly.type
_entity_poly.pdbx_seq_one_letter_code
_entity_poly.pdbx_strand_id
1 'polypeptide(L)'
;MLSGVQHFLFCRRQWALIHIENLWAENLRTTEGEIMHERTHNEALTEKRGNTVITRGMSVFSRSLGVSGKCDVLEFHRDDNGVPINGWEGLWLPFPVEYKRGEPKENNCDAAQLCAQALCLEEMLCCEISQGALFYGETRRRLPLDFTPE
;
A
#
# COMPACT_ATOMS: atom_id res chain seq x y z
N MET A 1 11.85 -2.92 -4.96
CA MET A 1 10.79 -3.18 -3.96
C MET A 1 10.14 -1.87 -3.53
N LEU A 2 8.82 -1.83 -3.38
CA LEU A 2 8.06 -0.61 -2.98
C LEU A 2 8.47 -0.09 -1.60
N SER A 3 8.71 -0.98 -0.62
CA SER A 3 9.25 -0.59 0.69
C SER A 3 10.59 0.17 0.62
N GLY A 4 11.36 -0.08 -0.45
CA GLY A 4 12.61 0.64 -0.68
C GLY A 4 12.42 2.14 -0.91
N VAL A 5 11.29 2.58 -1.47
CA VAL A 5 10.96 4.00 -1.65
C VAL A 5 10.88 4.69 -0.28
N GLN A 6 10.11 4.11 0.63
CA GLN A 6 9.96 4.62 1.99
C GLN A 6 11.30 4.63 2.74
N HIS A 7 12.07 3.53 2.68
CA HIS A 7 13.37 3.44 3.35
C HIS A 7 14.36 4.47 2.82
N PHE A 8 14.39 4.72 1.50
CA PHE A 8 15.28 5.70 0.88
C PHE A 8 14.97 7.13 1.31
N LEU A 9 13.69 7.49 1.34
CA LEU A 9 13.25 8.82 1.76
C LEU A 9 13.43 9.02 3.27
N PHE A 10 13.28 7.97 4.06
CA PHE A 10 13.50 8.03 5.49
C PHE A 10 15.00 8.19 5.83
N CYS A 11 15.86 7.31 5.27
CA CYS A 11 17.31 7.35 5.49
C CYS A 11 18.02 6.58 4.38
N ARG A 12 18.76 7.31 3.52
CA ARG A 12 19.53 6.71 2.42
C ARG A 12 20.56 5.67 2.89
N ARG A 13 21.17 5.89 4.07
CA ARG A 13 22.12 4.93 4.65
C ARG A 13 21.41 3.64 5.06
N GLN A 14 20.27 3.73 5.73
CA GLN A 14 19.44 2.57 6.08
C GLN A 14 19.01 1.82 4.82
N TRP A 15 18.58 2.54 3.79
CA TRP A 15 18.23 1.94 2.51
C TRP A 15 19.39 1.15 1.89
N ALA A 16 20.61 1.73 1.88
CA ALA A 16 21.78 1.05 1.34
C ALA A 16 22.13 -0.21 2.13
N LEU A 17 22.11 -0.14 3.46
CA LEU A 17 22.36 -1.30 4.33
C LEU A 17 21.36 -2.43 4.07
N ILE A 18 20.07 -2.11 3.92
CA ILE A 18 19.03 -3.12 3.72
C ILE A 18 19.03 -3.68 2.29
N HIS A 19 19.07 -2.80 1.27
CA HIS A 19 18.78 -3.19 -0.11
C HIS A 19 20.01 -3.45 -0.98
N ILE A 20 21.19 -2.96 -0.59
CA ILE A 20 22.43 -3.20 -1.31
C ILE A 20 23.31 -4.19 -0.56
N GLU A 21 23.53 -3.95 0.73
CA GLU A 21 24.44 -4.77 1.54
C GLU A 21 23.74 -5.98 2.18
N ASN A 22 22.40 -6.06 2.10
CA ASN A 22 21.58 -7.10 2.70
C ASN A 22 21.81 -7.29 4.20
N LEU A 23 22.18 -6.20 4.88
CA LEU A 23 22.37 -6.17 6.32
C LEU A 23 21.06 -5.78 6.99
N TRP A 24 20.30 -6.77 7.40
CA TRP A 24 19.07 -6.59 8.17
C TRP A 24 19.25 -7.14 9.58
N ALA A 25 18.95 -6.31 10.57
CA ALA A 25 18.86 -6.74 11.97
C ALA A 25 17.43 -6.49 12.47
N GLU A 26 16.78 -7.55 12.89
CA GLU A 26 15.45 -7.45 13.49
C GLU A 26 15.53 -6.79 14.87
N ASN A 27 14.51 -6.02 15.19
CA ASN A 27 14.27 -5.48 16.52
C ASN A 27 12.77 -5.61 16.83
N LEU A 28 12.41 -5.38 18.09
CA LEU A 28 11.01 -5.52 18.54
C LEU A 28 10.00 -4.76 17.65
N ARG A 29 10.37 -3.56 17.18
CA ARG A 29 9.48 -2.75 16.34
C ARG A 29 9.32 -3.32 14.93
N THR A 30 10.37 -3.90 14.35
CA THR A 30 10.29 -4.56 13.03
C THR A 30 9.49 -5.84 13.11
N THR A 31 9.69 -6.65 14.17
CA THR A 31 8.92 -7.89 14.39
C THR A 31 7.44 -7.62 14.60
N GLU A 32 7.06 -6.61 15.37
CA GLU A 32 5.65 -6.23 15.53
C GLU A 32 5.05 -5.65 14.24
N GLY A 33 5.85 -4.97 13.43
CA GLY A 33 5.48 -4.55 12.07
C GLY A 33 5.19 -5.75 11.18
N GLU A 34 6.04 -6.77 11.17
CA GLU A 34 5.84 -8.01 10.41
C GLU A 34 4.56 -8.75 10.82
N ILE A 35 4.30 -8.90 12.11
CA ILE A 35 3.06 -9.52 12.61
C ILE A 35 1.82 -8.76 12.12
N MET A 36 1.88 -7.44 12.06
CA MET A 36 0.81 -6.61 11.51
C MET A 36 0.62 -6.86 10.02
N HIS A 37 1.70 -6.91 9.24
CA HIS A 37 1.68 -7.21 7.81
C HIS A 37 1.24 -8.64 7.52
N GLU A 38 1.64 -9.64 8.30
CA GLU A 38 1.14 -11.01 8.15
C GLU A 38 -0.38 -11.09 8.25
N ARG A 39 -0.99 -10.35 9.17
CA ARG A 39 -2.45 -10.28 9.32
C ARG A 39 -3.12 -9.59 8.13
N THR A 40 -2.48 -8.57 7.56
CA THR A 40 -3.00 -7.86 6.39
C THR A 40 -2.71 -8.58 5.07
N HIS A 41 -1.72 -9.47 5.03
CA HIS A 41 -1.33 -10.23 3.83
C HIS A 41 -2.05 -11.58 3.67
N ASN A 42 -3.09 -11.86 4.44
CA ASN A 42 -3.87 -13.08 4.26
C ASN A 42 -4.74 -12.97 3.00
N GLU A 43 -4.18 -13.35 1.86
CA GLU A 43 -4.79 -13.28 0.51
C GLU A 43 -6.10 -14.11 0.40
N ALA A 44 -6.31 -15.07 1.31
CA ALA A 44 -7.55 -15.86 1.35
C ALA A 44 -8.77 -15.06 1.83
N LEU A 45 -8.57 -13.86 2.37
CA LEU A 45 -9.63 -13.03 2.94
C LEU A 45 -10.05 -11.91 1.96
N THR A 46 -10.63 -12.30 0.82
CA THR A 46 -11.41 -11.34 0.02
C THR A 46 -12.83 -11.30 0.59
N GLU A 47 -13.26 -10.12 1.01
CA GLU A 47 -14.58 -9.92 1.62
C GLU A 47 -15.32 -8.78 0.93
N LYS A 48 -16.66 -8.91 0.87
CA LYS A 48 -17.55 -7.83 0.40
C LYS A 48 -18.34 -7.28 1.57
N ARG A 49 -18.31 -5.96 1.72
CA ARG A 49 -19.09 -5.22 2.71
C ARG A 49 -19.90 -4.14 1.99
N GLY A 50 -21.17 -4.43 1.71
CA GLY A 50 -22.04 -3.50 0.98
C GLY A 50 -21.47 -3.17 -0.41
N ASN A 51 -21.12 -1.90 -0.63
CA ASN A 51 -20.55 -1.39 -1.87
C ASN A 51 -19.02 -1.37 -1.89
N THR A 52 -18.37 -2.12 -1.02
CA THR A 52 -16.92 -2.22 -0.96
C THR A 52 -16.48 -3.68 -1.01
N VAL A 53 -15.53 -3.99 -1.88
CA VAL A 53 -14.78 -5.26 -1.90
C VAL A 53 -13.41 -4.99 -1.33
N ILE A 54 -12.94 -5.86 -0.44
CA ILE A 54 -11.65 -5.70 0.26
C ILE A 54 -10.79 -6.91 -0.06
N THR A 55 -9.60 -6.67 -0.59
CA THR A 55 -8.55 -7.69 -0.79
C THR A 55 -7.34 -7.36 0.06
N ARG A 56 -6.55 -8.38 0.40
CA ARG A 56 -5.35 -8.22 1.24
C ARG A 56 -4.14 -8.83 0.57
N GLY A 57 -2.98 -8.24 0.83
CA GLY A 57 -1.70 -8.77 0.35
C GLY A 57 -1.55 -8.80 -1.16
N MET A 58 -2.30 -7.97 -1.89
CA MET A 58 -2.28 -8.00 -3.35
C MET A 58 -0.89 -7.63 -3.88
N SER A 59 -0.31 -8.51 -4.68
CA SER A 59 0.95 -8.24 -5.37
C SER A 59 0.76 -7.16 -6.44
N VAL A 60 1.62 -6.14 -6.42
CA VAL A 60 1.59 -5.03 -7.37
C VAL A 60 2.96 -4.79 -7.97
N PHE A 61 2.97 -4.31 -9.20
CA PHE A 61 4.20 -3.95 -9.92
C PHE A 61 3.94 -2.83 -10.92
N SER A 62 5.00 -2.11 -11.25
CA SER A 62 5.03 -1.18 -12.38
C SER A 62 6.27 -1.48 -13.21
N ARG A 63 6.07 -1.68 -14.51
CA ARG A 63 7.17 -1.87 -15.46
C ARG A 63 7.84 -0.54 -15.78
N SER A 64 7.05 0.52 -15.88
CA SER A 64 7.55 1.87 -16.16
C SER A 64 8.45 2.40 -15.05
N LEU A 65 8.10 2.15 -13.79
CA LEU A 65 8.90 2.54 -12.62
C LEU A 65 9.95 1.51 -12.22
N GLY A 66 9.87 0.27 -12.73
CA GLY A 66 10.77 -0.82 -12.35
C GLY A 66 10.63 -1.25 -10.88
N VAL A 67 9.43 -1.12 -10.29
CA VAL A 67 9.17 -1.46 -8.89
C VAL A 67 8.11 -2.55 -8.76
N SER A 68 8.20 -3.29 -7.64
CA SER A 68 7.20 -4.30 -7.28
C SER A 68 7.08 -4.40 -5.76
N GLY A 69 5.95 -4.91 -5.28
CA GLY A 69 5.68 -5.10 -3.86
C GLY A 69 4.30 -5.67 -3.60
N LYS A 70 3.78 -5.44 -2.41
CA LYS A 70 2.42 -5.81 -2.02
C LYS A 70 1.68 -4.60 -1.46
N CYS A 71 0.39 -4.51 -1.75
CA CYS A 71 -0.53 -3.64 -1.01
C CYS A 71 -1.05 -4.41 0.20
N ASP A 72 -0.99 -3.80 1.37
CA ASP A 72 -1.50 -4.42 2.60
C ASP A 72 -3.00 -4.67 2.49
N VAL A 73 -3.74 -3.65 2.13
CA VAL A 73 -5.18 -3.72 1.87
C VAL A 73 -5.51 -2.91 0.61
N LEU A 74 -6.30 -3.48 -0.27
CA LEU A 74 -6.88 -2.80 -1.40
C LEU A 74 -8.39 -2.88 -1.29
N GLU A 75 -9.04 -1.74 -1.15
CA GLU A 75 -10.48 -1.59 -1.19
C GLU A 75 -10.90 -1.24 -2.62
N PHE A 76 -12.00 -1.79 -3.05
CA PHE A 76 -12.65 -1.43 -4.30
C PHE A 76 -14.03 -0.87 -3.96
N HIS A 77 -14.23 0.40 -4.22
CA HIS A 77 -15.48 1.09 -3.97
C HIS A 77 -16.32 1.09 -5.24
N ARG A 78 -17.61 0.72 -5.13
CA ARG A 78 -18.49 0.69 -6.30
C ARG A 78 -18.70 2.10 -6.83
N ASP A 79 -18.36 2.31 -8.11
CA ASP A 79 -18.44 3.60 -8.78
C ASP A 79 -18.50 3.39 -10.30
N ASP A 80 -19.31 4.21 -11.00
CA ASP A 80 -19.50 4.09 -12.44
C ASP A 80 -18.25 4.51 -13.25
N ASN A 81 -17.31 5.23 -12.65
CA ASN A 81 -16.02 5.61 -13.24
C ASN A 81 -14.91 4.59 -12.95
N GLY A 82 -15.22 3.48 -12.30
CA GLY A 82 -14.28 2.47 -11.93
C GLY A 82 -13.96 1.47 -13.04
N VAL A 83 -13.29 0.39 -12.67
CA VAL A 83 -12.91 -0.72 -13.54
C VAL A 83 -13.64 -2.01 -13.15
N PRO A 84 -13.84 -2.94 -14.10
CA PRO A 84 -14.40 -4.26 -13.75
C PRO A 84 -13.37 -5.07 -12.96
N ILE A 85 -13.82 -5.76 -11.92
CA ILE A 85 -13.02 -6.72 -11.19
C ILE A 85 -13.62 -8.12 -11.29
N ASN A 86 -12.76 -9.12 -11.45
CA ASN A 86 -13.20 -10.50 -11.66
C ASN A 86 -14.00 -11.02 -10.45
N GLY A 87 -15.15 -11.64 -10.73
CA GLY A 87 -16.04 -12.22 -9.72
C GLY A 87 -17.04 -11.22 -9.09
N TRP A 88 -17.04 -9.94 -9.49
CA TRP A 88 -17.94 -8.94 -8.94
C TRP A 88 -18.61 -8.11 -10.02
N GLU A 89 -19.94 -8.05 -10.01
CA GLU A 89 -20.69 -7.23 -10.95
C GLU A 89 -20.51 -5.72 -10.71
N GLY A 90 -20.45 -4.96 -11.81
CA GLY A 90 -20.32 -3.51 -11.81
C GLY A 90 -18.88 -3.02 -11.95
N LEU A 91 -18.71 -1.72 -11.78
CA LEU A 91 -17.42 -1.03 -11.85
C LEU A 91 -16.99 -0.59 -10.44
N TRP A 92 -15.69 -0.54 -10.24
CA TRP A 92 -15.10 -0.38 -8.91
C TRP A 92 -13.86 0.51 -8.98
N LEU A 93 -13.79 1.52 -8.12
CA LEU A 93 -12.60 2.35 -7.94
C LEU A 93 -11.65 1.71 -6.94
N PRO A 94 -10.40 1.45 -7.31
CA PRO A 94 -9.37 0.98 -6.39
C PRO A 94 -9.01 2.07 -5.38
N PHE A 95 -8.83 1.68 -4.12
CA PHE A 95 -8.44 2.55 -3.02
C PHE A 95 -7.42 1.82 -2.15
N PRO A 96 -6.11 2.06 -2.34
CA PRO A 96 -5.06 1.40 -1.57
C PRO A 96 -5.00 1.93 -0.13
N VAL A 97 -4.76 1.03 0.81
CA VAL A 97 -4.58 1.33 2.23
C VAL A 97 -3.32 0.66 2.73
N GLU A 98 -2.34 1.46 3.09
CA GLU A 98 -1.07 0.99 3.66
C GLU A 98 -1.14 1.02 5.18
N TYR A 99 -0.74 -0.06 5.82
CA TYR A 99 -0.73 -0.21 7.27
C TYR A 99 0.64 0.12 7.84
N LYS A 100 0.67 0.99 8.85
CA LYS A 100 1.86 1.38 9.60
C LYS A 100 1.66 1.10 11.08
N ARG A 101 2.64 0.43 11.70
CA ARG A 101 2.55 0.10 13.13
C ARG A 101 2.50 1.34 14.03
N GLY A 102 3.37 2.33 13.75
CA GLY A 102 3.59 3.49 14.61
C GLY A 102 2.56 4.58 14.50
N GLU A 103 3.01 5.81 14.73
CA GLU A 103 2.25 7.05 14.59
C GLU A 103 2.59 7.76 13.26
N PRO A 104 1.73 8.71 12.82
CA PRO A 104 2.05 9.55 11.67
C PRO A 104 3.39 10.26 11.85
N LYS A 105 4.20 10.24 10.80
CA LYS A 105 5.50 10.91 10.76
C LYS A 105 5.35 12.30 10.14
N GLU A 106 6.23 13.23 10.54
CA GLU A 106 6.26 14.59 9.96
C GLU A 106 6.75 14.61 8.50
N ASN A 107 7.39 13.53 8.05
CA ASN A 107 7.90 13.40 6.68
C ASN A 107 6.93 12.60 5.78
N ASN A 108 7.07 12.79 4.46
CA ASN A 108 6.21 12.16 3.46
C ASN A 108 6.63 10.75 3.04
N CYS A 109 7.52 10.06 3.78
CA CYS A 109 8.06 8.77 3.33
C CYS A 109 6.98 7.67 3.24
N ASP A 110 6.01 7.66 4.15
CA ASP A 110 4.90 6.71 4.13
C ASP A 110 3.90 7.05 3.01
N ALA A 111 3.63 8.35 2.79
CA ALA A 111 2.80 8.82 1.69
C ALA A 111 3.41 8.49 0.31
N ALA A 112 4.72 8.64 0.14
CA ALA A 112 5.41 8.29 -1.09
C ALA A 112 5.36 6.78 -1.39
N GLN A 113 5.40 5.92 -0.39
CA GLN A 113 5.21 4.48 -0.56
C GLN A 113 3.79 4.18 -1.05
N LEU A 114 2.78 4.79 -0.42
CA LEU A 114 1.38 4.61 -0.82
C LEU A 114 1.13 5.15 -2.24
N CYS A 115 1.70 6.30 -2.59
CA CYS A 115 1.64 6.85 -3.95
C CYS A 115 2.26 5.89 -4.98
N ALA A 116 3.42 5.30 -4.67
CA ALA A 116 4.05 4.31 -5.54
C ALA A 116 3.21 3.04 -5.70
N GLN A 117 2.44 2.63 -4.67
CA GLN A 117 1.46 1.54 -4.80
C GLN A 117 0.31 1.94 -5.73
N ALA A 118 -0.21 3.17 -5.59
CA ALA A 118 -1.26 3.67 -6.47
C ALA A 118 -0.81 3.68 -7.93
N LEU A 119 0.38 4.19 -8.24
CA LEU A 119 0.96 4.17 -9.60
C LEU A 119 1.11 2.75 -10.16
N CYS A 120 1.49 1.77 -9.33
CA CYS A 120 1.51 0.36 -9.76
C CYS A 120 0.10 -0.13 -10.13
N LEU A 121 -0.88 0.17 -9.30
CA LEU A 121 -2.28 -0.23 -9.52
C LEU A 121 -2.87 0.46 -10.75
N GLU A 122 -2.58 1.73 -10.98
CA GLU A 122 -3.01 2.46 -12.19
C GLU A 122 -2.49 1.78 -13.46
N GLU A 123 -1.20 1.41 -13.48
CA GLU A 123 -0.62 0.69 -14.62
C GLU A 123 -1.26 -0.70 -14.80
N MET A 124 -1.48 -1.44 -13.70
CA MET A 124 -2.04 -2.79 -13.74
C MET A 124 -3.52 -2.82 -14.13
N LEU A 125 -4.29 -1.85 -13.67
CA LEU A 125 -5.74 -1.82 -13.80
C LEU A 125 -6.22 -0.87 -14.91
N CYS A 126 -5.30 -0.10 -15.53
CA CYS A 126 -5.58 0.91 -16.56
C CYS A 126 -6.66 1.92 -16.11
N CYS A 127 -6.50 2.47 -14.91
CA CYS A 127 -7.40 3.46 -14.32
C CYS A 127 -6.62 4.54 -13.58
N GLU A 128 -7.27 5.63 -13.23
CA GLU A 128 -6.72 6.65 -12.36
C GLU A 128 -7.11 6.38 -10.91
N ILE A 129 -6.18 6.58 -9.99
CA ILE A 129 -6.40 6.43 -8.54
C ILE A 129 -6.04 7.75 -7.88
N SER A 130 -7.05 8.52 -7.54
CA SER A 130 -6.88 9.85 -6.95
C SER A 130 -6.72 9.87 -5.44
N GLN A 131 -7.02 8.75 -4.76
CA GLN A 131 -7.04 8.70 -3.30
C GLN A 131 -6.57 7.36 -2.75
N GLY A 132 -6.05 7.40 -1.52
CA GLY A 132 -5.71 6.23 -0.72
C GLY A 132 -5.69 6.59 0.76
N ALA A 133 -5.24 5.69 1.62
CA ALA A 133 -5.11 5.99 3.04
C ALA A 133 -3.91 5.30 3.69
N LEU A 134 -3.37 5.95 4.72
CA LEU A 134 -2.46 5.33 5.68
C LEU A 134 -3.26 4.95 6.93
N PHE A 135 -3.06 3.75 7.43
CA PHE A 135 -3.62 3.32 8.72
C PHE A 135 -2.50 3.15 9.72
N TYR A 136 -2.56 3.89 10.82
CA TYR A 136 -1.57 3.86 11.90
C TYR A 136 -2.08 3.03 13.08
N GLY A 137 -1.37 1.94 13.40
CA GLY A 137 -1.79 0.96 14.39
C GLY A 137 -1.80 1.47 15.83
N GLU A 138 -0.85 2.33 16.21
CA GLU A 138 -0.79 2.89 17.57
C GLU A 138 -1.96 3.81 17.86
N THR A 139 -2.29 4.68 16.91
CA THR A 139 -3.42 5.62 17.07
C THR A 139 -4.75 5.04 16.64
N ARG A 140 -4.75 3.90 15.92
CA ARG A 140 -5.91 3.27 15.27
C ARG A 140 -6.67 4.26 14.38
N ARG A 141 -5.94 5.17 13.74
CA ARG A 141 -6.51 6.20 12.86
C ARG A 141 -6.13 5.94 11.41
N ARG A 142 -7.08 6.22 10.54
CA ARG A 142 -6.91 6.25 9.09
C ARG A 142 -6.71 7.70 8.66
N LEU A 143 -5.63 7.94 7.95
CA LEU A 143 -5.30 9.23 7.36
C LEU A 143 -5.52 9.12 5.85
N PRO A 144 -6.59 9.74 5.30
CA PRO A 144 -6.78 9.78 3.85
C PRO A 144 -5.73 10.68 3.20
N LEU A 145 -5.33 10.34 1.99
CA LEU A 145 -4.40 11.09 1.15
C LEU A 145 -4.98 11.23 -0.24
N ASP A 146 -4.93 12.46 -0.76
CA ASP A 146 -5.20 12.75 -2.16
C ASP A 146 -3.89 12.66 -2.94
N PHE A 147 -3.90 11.96 -4.06
CA PHE A 147 -2.76 11.90 -4.98
C PHE A 147 -2.91 13.02 -6.01
N THR A 148 -1.93 13.91 -6.04
CA THR A 148 -1.87 15.03 -6.99
C THR A 148 -0.77 14.78 -8.00
N PRO A 149 -0.89 15.31 -9.23
CA PRO A 149 0.12 15.16 -10.28
C PRO A 149 1.45 15.88 -9.98
N GLU A 150 1.58 16.61 -8.88
CA GLU A 150 2.77 17.37 -8.49
C GLU A 150 3.75 16.59 -7.62
#